data_c29fc7f2d229a6b558ec8340bb132ae7
#
_entry.id   c29fc7f2d229a6b558ec8340bb132ae7
#
_cell.length_a   1.000
_cell.length_b   1.000
_cell.length_c   1.000
_cell.angle_alpha   90.00
_cell.angle_beta   90.00
_cell.angle_gamma   90.00
#
_symmetry.space_group_name_H-M   'P 1'
#
loop_
_entity.id
_entity.type
_entity.pdbx_description
1 polymer ?
#
loop_
_entity_poly.entity_id
_entity_poly.type
_entity_poly.pdbx_seq_one_letter_code
_entity_poly.pdbx_strand_id
1 'polypeptide(L)'
;ARASDSLFDEVTLRIPTITFEEGELQLLAGGVTMHLLPLPGHTADNIGVFLEGERVLITGDSVMAIPIIADGDWRQAIETLHAIKKLAPETIIQGHGEVILRGEVQAVLDRYINYLECVEEQARKILKRGKPRQAIWDISLETCGLERVPLGIASHQLHVANILTIYDRLCAEQQGARASRS
;
A
#
# COMPACT_ATOMS: atom_id res chain seq x y z
N ALA A 1 13.21 -13.90 -29.25
CA ALA A 1 14.35 -13.00 -29.36
C ALA A 1 14.64 -12.43 -28.00
N ARG A 2 15.80 -12.76 -27.45
CA ARG A 2 16.29 -12.34 -26.12
C ARG A 2 16.92 -10.95 -26.26
N ALA A 3 16.19 -9.90 -25.92
CA ALA A 3 16.72 -8.54 -25.89
C ALA A 3 16.62 -7.87 -24.50
N SER A 4 16.26 -8.62 -23.43
CA SER A 4 16.11 -8.09 -22.09
C SER A 4 17.27 -8.34 -21.14
N ASP A 5 18.20 -9.24 -21.47
CA ASP A 5 19.24 -9.64 -20.53
C ASP A 5 20.37 -8.59 -20.40
N SER A 6 20.60 -7.74 -21.41
CA SER A 6 21.72 -6.78 -21.39
C SER A 6 21.47 -5.51 -20.56
N LEU A 7 20.22 -5.19 -20.23
CA LEU A 7 19.86 -3.95 -19.48
C LEU A 7 20.26 -4.01 -18.01
N PHE A 8 20.44 -5.22 -17.46
CA PHE A 8 20.73 -5.43 -16.04
C PHE A 8 22.10 -6.07 -15.79
N ASP A 9 22.90 -6.30 -16.83
CA ASP A 9 24.20 -6.99 -16.70
C ASP A 9 25.20 -6.23 -15.80
N GLU A 10 25.05 -4.90 -15.68
CA GLU A 10 25.87 -4.06 -14.81
C GLU A 10 25.27 -3.84 -13.40
N VAL A 11 24.07 -4.39 -13.13
CA VAL A 11 23.40 -4.23 -11.84
C VAL A 11 23.95 -5.21 -10.82
N THR A 12 24.56 -4.68 -9.77
CA THR A 12 24.99 -5.51 -8.63
C THR A 12 23.99 -5.37 -7.49
N LEU A 13 23.32 -6.48 -7.14
CA LEU A 13 22.42 -6.51 -5.99
C LEU A 13 23.24 -6.38 -4.69
N ARG A 14 22.82 -5.45 -3.84
CA ARG A 14 23.34 -5.28 -2.48
C ARG A 14 22.23 -5.44 -1.48
N ILE A 15 22.41 -6.33 -0.52
CA ILE A 15 21.50 -6.48 0.61
C ILE A 15 21.77 -5.39 1.66
N PRO A 16 20.77 -4.97 2.44
CA PRO A 16 20.96 -4.09 3.58
C PRO A 16 21.96 -4.68 4.59
N THR A 17 22.75 -3.81 5.21
CA THR A 17 23.72 -4.21 6.26
C THR A 17 23.15 -4.05 7.66
N ILE A 18 22.08 -3.27 7.81
CA ILE A 18 21.34 -3.09 9.07
C ILE A 18 19.88 -3.45 8.76
N THR A 19 19.32 -4.36 9.55
CA THR A 19 17.93 -4.79 9.46
C THR A 19 17.31 -4.77 10.85
N PHE A 20 15.99 -4.58 10.91
CA PHE A 20 15.20 -4.71 12.15
C PHE A 20 13.83 -5.29 11.80
N GLU A 21 13.26 -6.08 12.69
CA GLU A 21 11.97 -6.76 12.46
C GLU A 21 10.83 -6.04 13.18
N GLU A 22 11.10 -5.53 14.39
CA GLU A 22 10.11 -4.87 15.25
C GLU A 22 10.68 -3.59 15.86
N GLY A 23 9.78 -2.71 16.30
CA GLY A 23 10.13 -1.45 16.93
C GLY A 23 10.55 -0.38 15.94
N GLU A 24 11.39 0.53 16.35
CA GLU A 24 11.94 1.60 15.51
C GLU A 24 13.46 1.65 15.61
N LEU A 25 14.11 2.12 14.57
CA LEU A 25 15.52 2.43 14.59
C LEU A 25 15.68 3.95 14.55
N GLN A 26 16.36 4.52 15.55
CA GLN A 26 16.65 5.94 15.59
C GLN A 26 18.04 6.23 15.02
N LEU A 27 18.12 7.15 14.11
CA LEU A 27 19.38 7.66 13.56
C LEU A 27 19.53 9.16 13.85
N LEU A 28 20.71 9.55 14.30
CA LEU A 28 21.07 10.94 14.51
C LEU A 28 22.17 11.32 13.52
N ALA A 29 21.87 12.23 12.60
CA ALA A 29 22.84 12.70 11.61
C ALA A 29 22.66 14.19 11.36
N GLY A 30 23.77 14.94 11.42
CA GLY A 30 23.76 16.38 11.15
C GLY A 30 22.85 17.19 12.08
N GLY A 31 22.57 16.70 13.29
CA GLY A 31 21.67 17.35 14.24
C GLY A 31 20.17 17.02 13.98
N VAL A 32 19.87 16.20 12.99
CA VAL A 32 18.51 15.74 12.70
C VAL A 32 18.31 14.35 13.28
N THR A 33 17.22 14.18 14.02
CA THR A 33 16.76 12.86 14.51
C THR A 33 15.78 12.26 13.50
N MET A 34 16.12 11.08 13.02
CA MET A 34 15.30 10.30 12.08
C MET A 34 14.83 9.01 12.75
N HIS A 35 13.53 8.76 12.72
CA HIS A 35 12.94 7.52 13.19
C HIS A 35 12.59 6.65 11.97
N LEU A 36 13.22 5.47 11.87
CA LEU A 36 12.89 4.47 10.86
C LEU A 36 11.81 3.56 11.44
N LEU A 37 10.66 3.55 10.80
CA LEU A 37 9.46 2.87 11.27
C LEU A 37 9.07 1.77 10.30
N PRO A 38 8.69 0.56 10.73
CA PRO A 38 8.05 -0.41 9.87
C PRO A 38 6.70 0.15 9.40
N LEU A 39 6.49 0.18 8.10
CA LEU A 39 5.23 0.59 7.47
C LEU A 39 4.76 -0.49 6.49
N PRO A 40 4.48 -1.71 6.99
CA PRO A 40 4.09 -2.83 6.14
C PRO A 40 2.71 -2.62 5.53
N GLY A 41 2.43 -3.37 4.46
CA GLY A 41 1.13 -3.36 3.80
C GLY A 41 1.24 -3.38 2.28
N HIS A 42 2.01 -2.47 1.68
CA HIS A 42 2.39 -2.55 0.27
C HIS A 42 3.33 -3.75 0.05
N THR A 43 4.40 -3.82 0.82
CA THR A 43 5.22 -5.02 1.05
C THR A 43 5.40 -5.22 2.56
N ALA A 44 5.89 -6.40 2.96
CA ALA A 44 6.11 -6.70 4.38
C ALA A 44 7.31 -5.93 4.96
N ASP A 45 8.26 -5.55 4.12
CA ASP A 45 9.54 -4.95 4.47
C ASP A 45 9.60 -3.43 4.26
N ASN A 46 8.48 -2.80 3.88
CA ASN A 46 8.46 -1.36 3.68
C ASN A 46 8.72 -0.62 4.99
N ILE A 47 9.57 0.40 4.93
CA ILE A 47 9.88 1.29 6.03
C ILE A 47 9.58 2.74 5.69
N GLY A 48 9.26 3.53 6.69
CA GLY A 48 9.19 4.98 6.59
C GLY A 48 10.27 5.67 7.40
N VAL A 49 10.54 6.91 7.06
CA VAL A 49 11.46 7.77 7.80
C VAL A 49 10.70 8.98 8.33
N PHE A 50 10.60 9.11 9.64
CA PHE A 50 9.95 10.24 10.29
C PHE A 50 10.99 11.21 10.86
N LEU A 51 10.94 12.44 10.38
CA LEU A 51 11.74 13.57 10.87
C LEU A 51 10.92 14.27 11.95
N GLU A 52 11.25 14.01 13.22
CA GLU A 52 10.44 14.43 14.36
C GLU A 52 10.32 15.96 14.46
N GLY A 53 11.44 16.66 14.32
CA GLY A 53 11.49 18.15 14.44
C GLY A 53 10.64 18.84 13.39
N GLU A 54 10.67 18.38 12.15
CA GLU A 54 9.96 18.93 11.01
C GLU A 54 8.56 18.32 10.86
N ARG A 55 8.26 17.25 11.57
CA ARG A 55 7.03 16.44 11.44
C ARG A 55 6.78 15.97 10.01
N VAL A 56 7.86 15.62 9.30
CA VAL A 56 7.83 15.10 7.93
C VAL A 56 7.97 13.59 7.98
N LEU A 57 7.07 12.88 7.29
CA LEU A 57 7.15 11.43 7.13
C LEU A 57 7.39 11.08 5.65
N ILE A 58 8.47 10.37 5.40
CA ILE A 58 8.75 9.75 4.09
C ILE A 58 8.27 8.31 4.19
N THR A 59 7.29 7.92 3.38
CA THR A 59 6.55 6.67 3.58
C THR A 59 6.97 5.53 2.65
N GLY A 60 7.83 5.80 1.66
CA GLY A 60 7.94 4.85 0.56
C GLY A 60 6.55 4.56 -0.02
N ASP A 61 6.32 3.34 -0.43
CA ASP A 61 5.09 2.93 -1.11
C ASP A 61 3.93 2.56 -0.16
N SER A 62 4.07 2.76 1.17
CA SER A 62 2.95 2.61 2.10
C SER A 62 1.88 3.70 1.93
N VAL A 63 2.26 4.86 1.39
CA VAL A 63 1.35 5.92 0.98
C VAL A 63 1.64 6.28 -0.46
N MET A 64 0.65 6.17 -1.31
CA MET A 64 0.73 6.53 -2.73
C MET A 64 -0.65 6.86 -3.30
N ALA A 65 -0.70 7.58 -4.40
CA ALA A 65 -1.93 8.11 -4.98
C ALA A 65 -3.03 7.06 -5.25
N ILE A 66 -2.63 5.83 -5.53
CA ILE A 66 -3.49 4.64 -5.51
C ILE A 66 -2.76 3.61 -4.64
N PRO A 67 -3.27 3.26 -3.45
CA PRO A 67 -2.68 2.20 -2.63
C PRO A 67 -2.56 0.89 -3.43
N ILE A 68 -1.37 0.34 -3.54
CA ILE A 68 -1.10 -0.91 -4.26
C ILE A 68 -0.76 -1.98 -3.22
N ILE A 69 -1.48 -3.11 -3.28
CA ILE A 69 -1.38 -4.21 -2.32
C ILE A 69 -1.15 -5.57 -3.01
N ALA A 70 -0.72 -5.56 -4.28
CA ALA A 70 -0.58 -6.78 -5.07
C ALA A 70 0.35 -7.82 -4.39
N ASP A 71 1.46 -7.36 -3.82
CA ASP A 71 2.45 -8.18 -3.14
C ASP A 71 2.37 -8.08 -1.61
N GLY A 72 1.48 -7.23 -1.09
CA GLY A 72 1.32 -6.90 0.33
C GLY A 72 0.05 -7.48 0.97
N ASP A 73 -0.40 -6.89 2.06
CA ASP A 73 -1.63 -7.22 2.76
C ASP A 73 -2.46 -5.96 3.02
N TRP A 74 -3.73 -5.93 2.56
CA TRP A 74 -4.59 -4.74 2.68
C TRP A 74 -5.00 -4.45 4.12
N ARG A 75 -5.15 -5.47 4.98
CA ARG A 75 -5.48 -5.28 6.39
C ARG A 75 -4.32 -4.61 7.10
N GLN A 76 -3.11 -5.10 6.84
CA GLN A 76 -1.88 -4.51 7.36
C GLN A 76 -1.66 -3.10 6.80
N ALA A 77 -1.98 -2.85 5.52
CA ALA A 77 -1.93 -1.50 4.94
C ALA A 77 -2.88 -0.54 5.65
N ILE A 78 -4.11 -0.96 5.96
CA ILE A 78 -5.09 -0.15 6.71
C ILE A 78 -4.56 0.13 8.14
N GLU A 79 -4.00 -0.86 8.83
CA GLU A 79 -3.40 -0.70 10.15
C GLU A 79 -2.22 0.29 10.12
N THR A 80 -1.37 0.20 9.10
CA THR A 80 -0.26 1.13 8.87
C THR A 80 -0.76 2.56 8.63
N LEU A 81 -1.80 2.76 7.81
CA LEU A 81 -2.39 4.08 7.60
C LEU A 81 -2.97 4.66 8.91
N HIS A 82 -3.60 3.83 9.73
CA HIS A 82 -4.04 4.26 11.06
C HIS A 82 -2.88 4.61 11.99
N ALA A 83 -1.77 3.88 11.95
CA ALA A 83 -0.57 4.19 12.71
C ALA A 83 0.04 5.53 12.27
N ILE A 84 0.12 5.78 10.96
CA ILE A 84 0.55 7.07 10.40
C ILE A 84 -0.36 8.21 10.87
N LYS A 85 -1.68 8.01 10.89
CA LYS A 85 -2.62 9.01 11.43
C LYS A 85 -2.35 9.35 12.90
N LYS A 86 -2.03 8.35 13.73
CA LYS A 86 -1.68 8.55 15.15
C LYS A 86 -0.35 9.28 15.32
N LEU A 87 0.64 9.00 14.45
CA LEU A 87 1.91 9.72 14.41
C LEU A 87 1.72 11.20 14.09
N ALA A 88 0.62 11.53 13.40
CA ALA A 88 0.19 12.88 13.03
C ALA A 88 1.30 13.71 12.34
N PRO A 89 1.93 13.23 11.25
CA PRO A 89 2.86 14.05 10.50
C PRO A 89 2.15 15.27 9.90
N GLU A 90 2.89 16.35 9.74
CA GLU A 90 2.36 17.56 9.08
C GLU A 90 2.54 17.51 7.56
N THR A 91 3.53 16.75 7.11
CA THR A 91 3.83 16.57 5.69
C THR A 91 4.14 15.10 5.44
N ILE A 92 3.64 14.56 4.33
CA ILE A 92 3.98 13.21 3.88
C ILE A 92 4.63 13.31 2.50
N ILE A 93 5.82 12.69 2.38
CA ILE A 93 6.47 12.43 1.11
C ILE A 93 6.18 10.98 0.77
N GLN A 94 5.26 10.78 -0.18
CA GLN A 94 4.84 9.45 -0.61
C GLN A 94 5.78 8.87 -1.68
N GLY A 95 5.76 7.54 -1.87
CA GLY A 95 6.61 6.87 -2.83
C GLY A 95 6.32 7.30 -4.28
N HIS A 96 5.04 7.38 -4.63
CA HIS A 96 4.56 7.81 -5.94
C HIS A 96 3.41 8.79 -5.79
N GLY A 97 3.61 10.03 -6.24
CA GLY A 97 2.62 11.10 -6.20
C GLY A 97 3.19 12.41 -5.70
N GLU A 98 2.31 13.37 -5.45
CA GLU A 98 2.68 14.67 -4.94
C GLU A 98 2.89 14.64 -3.42
N VAL A 99 3.64 15.60 -2.90
CA VAL A 99 3.79 15.78 -1.45
C VAL A 99 2.45 16.17 -0.84
N ILE A 100 2.04 15.46 0.20
CA ILE A 100 0.81 15.76 0.94
C ILE A 100 1.16 16.79 2.02
N LEU A 101 0.57 17.96 1.91
CA LEU A 101 0.90 19.10 2.74
C LEU A 101 0.06 19.16 4.03
N ARG A 102 0.53 19.99 4.95
CA ARG A 102 -0.17 20.29 6.21
C ARG A 102 -1.63 20.69 5.96
N GLY A 103 -2.52 20.05 6.71
CA GLY A 103 -3.97 20.26 6.59
C GLY A 103 -4.67 19.26 5.67
N GLU A 104 -3.95 18.56 4.79
CA GLU A 104 -4.50 17.55 3.88
C GLU A 104 -4.28 16.12 4.39
N VAL A 105 -3.23 15.91 5.19
CA VAL A 105 -2.74 14.59 5.61
C VAL A 105 -3.86 13.70 6.13
N GLN A 106 -4.63 14.17 7.09
CA GLN A 106 -5.69 13.37 7.71
C GLN A 106 -6.78 12.95 6.69
N ALA A 107 -7.21 13.90 5.85
CA ALA A 107 -8.25 13.66 4.84
C ALA A 107 -7.75 12.69 3.75
N VAL A 108 -6.48 12.80 3.36
CA VAL A 108 -5.88 11.90 2.37
C VAL A 108 -5.75 10.48 2.93
N LEU A 109 -5.26 10.33 4.17
CA LEU A 109 -5.15 9.02 4.81
C LEU A 109 -6.53 8.37 5.01
N ASP A 110 -7.55 9.14 5.41
CA ASP A 110 -8.94 8.63 5.51
C ASP A 110 -9.46 8.15 4.16
N ARG A 111 -9.18 8.89 3.09
CA ARG A 111 -9.57 8.51 1.73
C ARG A 111 -8.92 7.19 1.31
N TYR A 112 -7.66 6.97 1.65
CA TYR A 112 -6.96 5.73 1.31
C TYR A 112 -7.44 4.54 2.15
N ILE A 113 -7.74 4.74 3.43
CA ILE A 113 -8.37 3.72 4.28
C ILE A 113 -9.73 3.33 3.70
N ASN A 114 -10.60 4.31 3.45
CA ASN A 114 -11.94 4.08 2.88
C ASN A 114 -11.86 3.37 1.52
N TYR A 115 -10.85 3.71 0.69
CA TYR A 115 -10.63 3.04 -0.57
C TYR A 115 -10.32 1.55 -0.38
N LEU A 116 -9.38 1.18 0.49
CA LEU A 116 -9.01 -0.20 0.74
C LEU A 116 -10.17 -1.01 1.33
N GLU A 117 -10.93 -0.43 2.26
CA GLU A 117 -12.14 -1.03 2.82
C GLU A 117 -13.21 -1.25 1.74
N CYS A 118 -13.41 -0.28 0.85
CA CYS A 118 -14.34 -0.42 -0.27
C CYS A 118 -13.88 -1.52 -1.24
N VAL A 119 -12.60 -1.59 -1.58
CA VAL A 119 -12.06 -2.65 -2.45
C VAL A 119 -12.32 -4.03 -1.85
N GLU A 120 -12.11 -4.21 -0.54
CA GLU A 120 -12.47 -5.45 0.16
C GLU A 120 -13.98 -5.74 0.08
N GLU A 121 -14.81 -4.72 0.30
CA GLU A 121 -16.27 -4.88 0.23
C GLU A 121 -16.72 -5.31 -1.17
N GLN A 122 -16.16 -4.74 -2.23
CA GLN A 122 -16.49 -5.13 -3.61
C GLN A 122 -16.06 -6.58 -3.89
N ALA A 123 -14.87 -6.99 -3.47
CA ALA A 123 -14.41 -8.36 -3.60
C ALA A 123 -15.36 -9.34 -2.87
N ARG A 124 -15.76 -9.03 -1.63
CA ARG A 124 -16.72 -9.82 -0.86
C ARG A 124 -18.11 -9.89 -1.50
N LYS A 125 -18.59 -8.80 -2.09
CA LYS A 125 -19.88 -8.76 -2.81
C LYS A 125 -19.88 -9.69 -4.03
N ILE A 126 -18.78 -9.72 -4.79
CA ILE A 126 -18.64 -10.61 -5.95
C ILE A 126 -18.66 -12.07 -5.49
N LEU A 127 -17.86 -12.41 -4.48
CA LEU A 127 -17.83 -13.75 -3.88
C LEU A 127 -19.20 -14.20 -3.38
N LYS A 128 -19.87 -13.38 -2.57
CA LYS A 128 -21.17 -13.70 -1.98
C LYS A 128 -22.27 -13.92 -3.03
N ARG A 129 -22.19 -13.18 -4.14
CA ARG A 129 -23.17 -13.28 -5.22
C ARG A 129 -22.86 -14.37 -6.22
N GLY A 130 -21.76 -15.08 -6.08
CA GLY A 130 -21.29 -16.09 -7.05
C GLY A 130 -21.04 -15.54 -8.44
N LYS A 131 -20.71 -14.23 -8.55
CA LYS A 131 -20.41 -13.64 -9.84
C LYS A 131 -19.05 -14.12 -10.36
N PRO A 132 -18.89 -14.21 -11.69
CA PRO A 132 -17.61 -14.58 -12.27
C PRO A 132 -16.53 -13.53 -11.95
N ARG A 133 -15.29 -13.98 -11.83
CA ARG A 133 -14.11 -13.13 -11.52
C ARG A 133 -13.97 -11.95 -12.49
N GLN A 134 -14.45 -12.12 -13.73
CA GLN A 134 -14.47 -11.08 -14.77
C GLN A 134 -15.32 -9.85 -14.38
N ALA A 135 -16.31 -10.01 -13.50
CA ALA A 135 -17.11 -8.88 -13.04
C ALA A 135 -16.32 -7.82 -12.24
N ILE A 136 -15.09 -8.14 -11.84
CA ILE A 136 -14.16 -7.19 -11.19
C ILE A 136 -13.77 -6.06 -12.14
N TRP A 137 -13.62 -6.34 -13.44
CA TRP A 137 -13.22 -5.36 -14.43
C TRP A 137 -14.23 -4.21 -14.65
N ASP A 138 -15.48 -4.42 -14.25
CA ASP A 138 -16.55 -3.43 -14.37
C ASP A 138 -16.59 -2.46 -13.17
N ILE A 139 -15.75 -2.68 -12.13
CA ILE A 139 -15.70 -1.83 -10.94
C ILE A 139 -14.71 -0.69 -11.21
N SER A 140 -15.20 0.53 -11.18
CA SER A 140 -14.35 1.70 -11.40
C SER A 140 -13.70 2.18 -10.11
N LEU A 141 -12.60 2.91 -10.26
CA LEU A 141 -11.86 3.53 -9.16
C LEU A 141 -12.76 4.49 -8.35
N GLU A 142 -13.61 5.23 -9.06
CA GLU A 142 -14.55 6.18 -8.48
C GLU A 142 -15.60 5.50 -7.60
N THR A 143 -15.94 4.25 -7.88
CA THR A 143 -16.83 3.44 -7.02
C THR A 143 -16.27 3.31 -5.61
N CYS A 144 -14.94 3.32 -5.48
CA CYS A 144 -14.24 3.25 -4.20
C CYS A 144 -13.70 4.61 -3.72
N GLY A 145 -14.20 5.71 -4.27
CA GLY A 145 -13.96 7.06 -3.75
C GLY A 145 -12.60 7.66 -4.11
N LEU A 146 -11.85 7.05 -5.04
CA LEU A 146 -10.67 7.66 -5.61
C LEU A 146 -10.97 8.25 -6.98
N GLU A 147 -10.48 9.46 -7.21
CA GLU A 147 -10.50 10.08 -8.53
C GLU A 147 -9.44 9.46 -9.44
N ARG A 148 -9.63 9.56 -10.74
CA ARG A 148 -8.60 9.15 -11.70
C ARG A 148 -7.38 10.05 -11.53
N VAL A 149 -6.28 9.45 -11.13
CA VAL A 149 -4.98 10.12 -11.19
C VAL A 149 -4.47 10.15 -12.64
N PRO A 150 -3.60 11.09 -13.04
CA PRO A 150 -3.13 11.23 -14.41
C PRO A 150 -2.19 10.10 -14.87
N LEU A 151 -2.47 8.85 -14.48
CA LEU A 151 -1.79 7.63 -14.91
C LEU A 151 -2.51 6.93 -16.08
N GLY A 152 -3.54 7.55 -16.64
CA GLY A 152 -4.30 7.00 -17.76
C GLY A 152 -4.92 5.62 -17.47
N ILE A 153 -4.74 4.69 -18.39
CA ILE A 153 -5.26 3.31 -18.28
C ILE A 153 -4.64 2.57 -17.08
N ALA A 154 -3.40 2.91 -16.65
CA ALA A 154 -2.73 2.25 -15.55
C ALA A 154 -3.49 2.40 -14.22
N SER A 155 -4.20 3.51 -13.99
CA SER A 155 -5.01 3.72 -12.78
C SER A 155 -6.08 2.63 -12.60
N HIS A 156 -6.78 2.30 -13.69
CA HIS A 156 -7.80 1.26 -13.66
C HIS A 156 -7.18 -0.14 -13.50
N GLN A 157 -6.06 -0.40 -14.16
CA GLN A 157 -5.36 -1.69 -14.04
C GLN A 157 -4.87 -1.94 -12.62
N LEU A 158 -4.29 -0.94 -11.95
CA LEU A 158 -3.86 -1.02 -10.55
C LEU A 158 -5.05 -1.25 -9.62
N HIS A 159 -6.16 -0.54 -9.83
CA HIS A 159 -7.38 -0.74 -9.06
C HIS A 159 -7.93 -2.17 -9.21
N VAL A 160 -8.03 -2.66 -10.43
CA VAL A 160 -8.47 -4.04 -10.70
C VAL A 160 -7.52 -5.06 -10.08
N ALA A 161 -6.21 -4.84 -10.13
CA ALA A 161 -5.22 -5.70 -9.49
C ALA A 161 -5.44 -5.79 -7.98
N ASN A 162 -5.73 -4.67 -7.30
CA ASN A 162 -6.07 -4.66 -5.88
C ASN A 162 -7.30 -5.51 -5.57
N ILE A 163 -8.40 -5.34 -6.33
CA ILE A 163 -9.62 -6.13 -6.11
C ILE A 163 -9.35 -7.61 -6.36
N LEU A 164 -8.61 -7.97 -7.42
CA LEU A 164 -8.25 -9.34 -7.74
C LEU A 164 -7.43 -9.98 -6.63
N THR A 165 -6.43 -9.29 -6.10
CA THR A 165 -5.58 -9.77 -5.00
C THR A 165 -6.42 -10.08 -3.76
N ILE A 166 -7.30 -9.17 -3.34
CA ILE A 166 -8.17 -9.38 -2.19
C ILE A 166 -9.16 -10.52 -2.46
N TYR A 167 -9.78 -10.54 -3.64
CA TYR A 167 -10.72 -11.59 -4.03
C TYR A 167 -10.08 -12.99 -3.96
N ASP A 168 -8.90 -13.16 -4.54
CA ASP A 168 -8.20 -14.44 -4.57
C ASP A 168 -7.82 -14.90 -3.14
N ARG A 169 -7.40 -13.99 -2.26
CA ARG A 169 -7.12 -14.29 -0.85
C ARG A 169 -8.37 -14.67 -0.07
N LEU A 170 -9.48 -13.94 -0.25
CA LEU A 170 -10.75 -14.29 0.38
C LEU A 170 -11.27 -15.66 -0.08
N CYS A 171 -11.04 -16.03 -1.34
CA CYS A 171 -11.35 -17.38 -1.84
C CYS A 171 -10.52 -18.44 -1.11
N ALA A 172 -9.21 -18.22 -0.95
CA ALA A 172 -8.32 -19.14 -0.26
C ALA A 172 -8.70 -19.30 1.23
N GLU A 173 -9.02 -18.20 1.92
CA GLU A 173 -9.50 -18.21 3.31
C GLU A 173 -10.76 -19.07 3.47
N GLN A 174 -11.73 -18.94 2.53
CA GLN A 174 -12.97 -19.74 2.57
C GLN A 174 -12.73 -21.23 2.33
N GLN A 175 -11.80 -21.57 1.43
CA GLN A 175 -11.43 -22.96 1.16
C GLN A 175 -10.73 -23.60 2.36
N GLY A 176 -9.77 -22.89 2.97
CA GLY A 176 -9.09 -23.32 4.18
C GLY A 176 -10.05 -23.55 5.35
N ALA A 177 -11.00 -22.63 5.56
CA ALA A 177 -12.02 -22.76 6.60
C ALA A 177 -13.00 -23.94 6.39
N ARG A 178 -13.24 -24.34 5.15
CA ARG A 178 -14.05 -25.54 4.83
C ARG A 178 -13.26 -26.82 5.08
N ALA A 179 -11.99 -26.86 4.69
CA ALA A 179 -11.13 -28.02 4.89
C ALA A 179 -10.86 -28.31 6.38
N SER A 180 -10.82 -27.29 7.25
CA SER A 180 -10.64 -27.47 8.70
C SER A 180 -11.91 -27.93 9.45
N ARG A 181 -13.08 -27.97 8.77
CA ARG A 181 -14.37 -28.39 9.35
C ARG A 181 -14.82 -29.78 8.89
N SER A 182 -14.13 -30.36 7.93
CA SER A 182 -14.33 -31.74 7.41
C SER A 182 -13.34 -32.71 8.02
#